data_920507f6b34fa98d0105f0a14f3590dd
#
_entry.id   920507f6b34fa98d0105f0a14f3590dd
#
_cell.length_a   1.000
_cell.length_b   1.000
_cell.length_c   1.000
_cell.angle_alpha   90.00
_cell.angle_beta   90.00
_cell.angle_gamma   90.00
#
_symmetry.space_group_name_H-M   'P 1'
#
loop_
_entity.id
_entity.type
_entity.pdbx_description
1 polymer ?
#
loop_
_entity_poly.entity_id
_entity_poly.type
_entity_poly.pdbx_seq_one_letter_code
_entity_poly.pdbx_strand_id
1 'polypeptide(L)'
;MSTGVVLFAPPEAPNYVDAIVEQAREAAAAGLRSAWFGQRFDYDSPGLAAIVGREVPQLRVGSSAIPIFGRHPLLVSSQAQTTQAATHGRYDLGLALGAPAFMEATFGLPYDRPIGLLREFLTVVRSLVETGSADFHGERLSTTTLMSAKVPGAEPTVPVLVAAMGPQALRVTGELADGTIPYLAGPKTLDEHIVPTITSAAQKAGRPAPRVVTLLPVVVTSDVDRVRENAERQLAMYDQLPSYHRVVGLEGKDRAAELAVIGDEETVAAAIRRYRAAGATEIVATETDLGGPADQRRTWRLLGELAND
;
A
#
# COMPACT_ATOMS: atom_id res chain seq x y z
N MET A 1 -5.97 -16.01 -5.78
CA MET A 1 -5.33 -14.65 -5.76
C MET A 1 -5.38 -14.11 -4.35
N SER A 2 -4.34 -13.35 -3.89
CA SER A 2 -4.35 -12.77 -2.54
C SER A 2 -5.38 -11.64 -2.42
N THR A 3 -6.13 -11.63 -1.32
CA THR A 3 -6.97 -10.51 -0.88
C THR A 3 -6.54 -10.09 0.51
N GLY A 4 -6.57 -8.80 0.75
CA GLY A 4 -6.19 -8.21 2.02
C GLY A 4 -7.08 -7.03 2.40
N VAL A 5 -6.76 -6.41 3.51
CA VAL A 5 -7.49 -5.26 4.03
C VAL A 5 -6.52 -4.25 4.64
N VAL A 6 -6.83 -2.96 4.51
CA VAL A 6 -6.21 -1.92 5.33
C VAL A 6 -6.97 -1.86 6.65
N LEU A 7 -6.25 -1.95 7.77
CA LEU A 7 -6.83 -1.94 9.10
C LEU A 7 -6.68 -0.55 9.75
N PHE A 8 -7.76 -0.09 10.35
CA PHE A 8 -7.82 1.11 11.18
C PHE A 8 -8.64 0.84 12.43
N ALA A 9 -8.07 1.10 13.61
CA ALA A 9 -8.84 1.03 14.84
C ALA A 9 -9.67 2.32 15.06
N PRO A 10 -10.82 2.20 15.72
CA PRO A 10 -11.61 3.37 16.12
C PRO A 10 -10.77 4.32 16.99
N PRO A 11 -10.91 5.65 16.82
CA PRO A 11 -10.16 6.63 17.61
C PRO A 11 -10.41 6.53 19.13
N GLU A 12 -11.58 6.02 19.51
CA GLU A 12 -12.01 5.82 20.90
C GLU A 12 -11.50 4.50 21.53
N ALA A 13 -10.75 3.69 20.77
CA ALA A 13 -10.20 2.45 21.30
C ALA A 13 -9.29 2.73 22.51
N PRO A 14 -9.45 2.03 23.63
CA PRO A 14 -8.64 2.24 24.83
C PRO A 14 -7.14 2.01 24.59
N ASN A 15 -6.82 1.07 23.70
CA ASN A 15 -5.47 0.83 23.21
C ASN A 15 -5.57 0.55 21.69
N TYR A 16 -4.97 1.43 20.90
CA TYR A 16 -5.00 1.34 19.45
C TYR A 16 -4.37 0.06 18.91
N VAL A 17 -3.25 -0.36 19.50
CA VAL A 17 -2.50 -1.55 19.06
C VAL A 17 -3.30 -2.83 19.30
N ASP A 18 -3.90 -2.96 20.50
CA ASP A 18 -4.72 -4.13 20.86
C ASP A 18 -5.94 -4.22 19.92
N ALA A 19 -6.59 -3.10 19.63
CA ALA A 19 -7.73 -3.06 18.71
C ALA A 19 -7.35 -3.47 17.29
N ILE A 20 -6.18 -3.06 16.80
CA ILE A 20 -5.67 -3.47 15.48
C ILE A 20 -5.34 -4.98 15.46
N VAL A 21 -4.75 -5.51 16.52
CA VAL A 21 -4.47 -6.96 16.61
C VAL A 21 -5.77 -7.77 16.59
N GLU A 22 -6.80 -7.31 17.28
CA GLU A 22 -8.10 -8.00 17.27
C GLU A 22 -8.76 -7.96 15.90
N GLN A 23 -8.77 -6.79 15.24
CA GLN A 23 -9.24 -6.69 13.85
C GLN A 23 -8.46 -7.61 12.89
N ALA A 24 -7.14 -7.72 13.07
CA ALA A 24 -6.31 -8.61 12.27
C ALA A 24 -6.67 -10.09 12.48
N ARG A 25 -7.03 -10.49 13.72
CA ARG A 25 -7.54 -11.84 14.01
C ARG A 25 -8.87 -12.09 13.32
N GLU A 26 -9.78 -11.12 13.36
CA GLU A 26 -11.07 -11.20 12.64
C GLU A 26 -10.87 -11.30 11.12
N ALA A 27 -9.97 -10.51 10.55
CA ALA A 27 -9.63 -10.54 9.13
C ALA A 27 -9.05 -11.90 8.71
N ALA A 28 -8.13 -12.46 9.50
CA ALA A 28 -7.57 -13.79 9.27
C ALA A 28 -8.64 -14.89 9.38
N ALA A 29 -9.54 -14.81 10.36
CA ALA A 29 -10.66 -15.74 10.53
C ALA A 29 -11.66 -15.67 9.37
N ALA A 30 -11.84 -14.50 8.75
CA ALA A 30 -12.62 -14.31 7.54
C ALA A 30 -11.95 -14.87 6.27
N GLY A 31 -10.70 -15.31 6.34
CA GLY A 31 -9.96 -15.90 5.21
C GLY A 31 -9.12 -14.92 4.42
N LEU A 32 -9.00 -13.68 4.85
CA LEU A 32 -8.09 -12.71 4.25
C LEU A 32 -6.63 -13.15 4.41
N ARG A 33 -5.77 -12.76 3.47
CA ARG A 33 -4.37 -13.22 3.40
C ARG A 33 -3.35 -12.15 3.80
N SER A 34 -3.75 -10.87 3.82
CA SER A 34 -2.86 -9.78 4.20
C SER A 34 -3.57 -8.66 4.95
N ALA A 35 -2.82 -8.00 5.84
CA ALA A 35 -3.21 -6.78 6.53
C ALA A 35 -2.23 -5.66 6.20
N TRP A 36 -2.74 -4.49 5.86
CA TRP A 36 -1.95 -3.35 5.44
C TRP A 36 -2.19 -2.16 6.36
N PHE A 37 -1.15 -1.38 6.59
CA PHE A 37 -1.18 -0.24 7.52
C PHE A 37 -0.72 1.03 6.80
N GLY A 38 -1.62 2.02 6.71
CA GLY A 38 -1.28 3.35 6.27
C GLY A 38 -0.33 4.02 7.28
N GLN A 39 0.59 4.86 6.81
CA GLN A 39 1.38 5.68 7.73
C GLN A 39 0.61 6.94 8.07
N ARG A 40 0.25 7.07 9.33
CA ARG A 40 -0.28 8.30 9.93
C ARG A 40 0.81 8.97 10.78
N PHE A 41 0.48 10.06 11.46
CA PHE A 41 1.44 10.79 12.31
C PHE A 41 1.31 10.42 13.80
N ASP A 42 0.29 9.64 14.14
CA ASP A 42 -0.02 9.17 15.49
C ASP A 42 0.52 7.76 15.79
N TYR A 43 0.90 7.00 14.76
CA TYR A 43 1.52 5.69 14.93
C TYR A 43 2.54 5.37 13.82
N ASP A 44 3.39 4.40 14.09
CA ASP A 44 4.41 3.88 13.17
C ASP A 44 3.91 2.60 12.47
N SER A 45 3.72 2.68 11.14
CA SER A 45 3.20 1.58 10.33
C SER A 45 4.06 0.31 10.37
N PRO A 46 5.42 0.35 10.25
CA PRO A 46 6.25 -0.85 10.43
C PRO A 46 6.16 -1.45 11.82
N GLY A 47 6.07 -0.63 12.86
CA GLY A 47 5.89 -1.09 14.25
C GLY A 47 4.60 -1.87 14.42
N LEU A 48 3.47 -1.35 13.90
CA LEU A 48 2.19 -2.08 13.90
C LEU A 48 2.29 -3.38 13.11
N ALA A 49 2.90 -3.34 11.91
CA ALA A 49 3.09 -4.52 11.07
C ALA A 49 3.91 -5.62 11.79
N ALA A 50 4.95 -5.23 12.54
CA ALA A 50 5.75 -6.18 13.32
C ALA A 50 4.93 -6.86 14.41
N ILE A 51 4.13 -6.10 15.17
CA ILE A 51 3.28 -6.62 16.24
C ILE A 51 2.19 -7.53 15.66
N VAL A 52 1.41 -7.04 14.70
CA VAL A 52 0.32 -7.81 14.07
C VAL A 52 0.86 -9.08 13.42
N GLY A 53 1.96 -9.00 12.68
CA GLY A 53 2.51 -10.17 12.00
C GLY A 53 3.08 -11.23 12.96
N ARG A 54 3.45 -10.86 14.19
CA ARG A 54 3.79 -11.85 15.25
C ARG A 54 2.55 -12.46 15.89
N GLU A 55 1.55 -11.63 16.21
CA GLU A 55 0.32 -12.05 16.88
C GLU A 55 -0.63 -12.84 15.98
N VAL A 56 -0.60 -12.55 14.66
CA VAL A 56 -1.50 -13.17 13.65
C VAL A 56 -0.65 -13.75 12.51
N PRO A 57 0.02 -14.90 12.71
CA PRO A 57 0.98 -15.46 11.76
C PRO A 57 0.37 -15.94 10.44
N GLN A 58 -0.95 -15.99 10.33
CA GLN A 58 -1.67 -16.33 9.11
C GLN A 58 -1.62 -15.23 8.05
N LEU A 59 -1.40 -13.98 8.47
CA LEU A 59 -1.39 -12.82 7.58
C LEU A 59 0.04 -12.46 7.14
N ARG A 60 0.17 -12.09 5.86
CA ARG A 60 1.22 -11.18 5.43
C ARG A 60 0.87 -9.78 5.95
N VAL A 61 1.87 -8.97 6.19
CA VAL A 61 1.64 -7.59 6.64
C VAL A 61 2.41 -6.62 5.75
N GLY A 62 1.88 -5.41 5.56
CA GLY A 62 2.53 -4.41 4.72
C GLY A 62 2.25 -2.98 5.15
N SER A 63 3.12 -2.08 4.76
CA SER A 63 2.90 -0.63 4.87
C SER A 63 2.26 -0.08 3.59
N SER A 64 1.23 0.77 3.69
CA SER A 64 0.53 1.31 2.52
C SER A 64 0.20 2.82 2.64
N ALA A 65 1.18 3.73 2.63
CA ALA A 65 2.59 3.53 2.48
C ALA A 65 3.36 4.57 3.31
N ILE A 66 4.64 4.32 3.55
CA ILE A 66 5.48 5.24 4.32
C ILE A 66 6.00 6.36 3.41
N PRO A 67 5.82 7.65 3.73
CA PRO A 67 6.42 8.73 2.95
C PRO A 67 7.95 8.71 3.07
N ILE A 68 8.64 8.91 1.95
CA ILE A 68 10.11 8.99 1.92
C ILE A 68 10.63 10.35 2.39
N PHE A 69 9.82 11.41 2.29
CA PHE A 69 10.15 12.72 2.84
C PHE A 69 10.23 12.65 4.37
N GLY A 70 11.21 13.33 4.94
CA GLY A 70 11.47 13.33 6.38
C GLY A 70 12.08 12.04 6.91
N ARG A 71 12.44 11.08 6.05
CA ARG A 71 13.06 9.80 6.44
C ARG A 71 14.37 9.56 5.71
N HIS A 72 15.29 8.89 6.39
CA HIS A 72 16.55 8.45 5.78
C HIS A 72 16.44 6.96 5.38
N PRO A 73 16.90 6.55 4.17
CA PRO A 73 16.77 5.17 3.69
C PRO A 73 17.46 4.14 4.60
N LEU A 74 18.55 4.50 5.29
CA LEU A 74 19.20 3.63 6.27
C LEU A 74 18.27 3.26 7.42
N LEU A 75 17.53 4.24 7.97
CA LEU A 75 16.59 3.98 9.07
C LEU A 75 15.37 3.20 8.58
N VAL A 76 14.87 3.51 7.39
CA VAL A 76 13.76 2.76 6.78
C VAL A 76 14.15 1.31 6.50
N SER A 77 15.37 1.07 6.00
CA SER A 77 15.89 -0.30 5.82
C SER A 77 16.00 -1.04 7.16
N SER A 78 16.49 -0.39 8.21
CA SER A 78 16.59 -0.97 9.56
C SER A 78 15.21 -1.36 10.11
N GLN A 79 14.21 -0.46 10.01
CA GLN A 79 12.83 -0.74 10.41
C GLN A 79 12.24 -1.91 9.61
N ALA A 80 12.39 -1.89 8.29
CA ALA A 80 11.85 -2.90 7.39
C ALA A 80 12.44 -4.29 7.65
N GLN A 81 13.76 -4.40 7.82
CA GLN A 81 14.43 -5.65 8.13
C GLN A 81 14.06 -6.17 9.53
N THR A 82 13.93 -5.28 10.52
CA THR A 82 13.47 -5.67 11.85
C THR A 82 12.04 -6.23 11.79
N THR A 83 11.14 -5.58 11.05
CA THR A 83 9.77 -6.04 10.83
C THR A 83 9.75 -7.38 10.07
N GLN A 84 10.58 -7.52 9.04
CA GLN A 84 10.72 -8.78 8.28
C GLN A 84 11.15 -9.93 9.18
N ALA A 85 12.16 -9.73 10.02
CA ALA A 85 12.61 -10.72 10.99
C ALA A 85 11.51 -11.04 12.01
N ALA A 86 10.85 -10.02 12.57
CA ALA A 86 9.75 -10.19 13.52
C ALA A 86 8.59 -11.00 12.94
N THR A 87 8.32 -10.87 11.66
CA THR A 87 7.20 -11.51 10.95
C THR A 87 7.61 -12.78 10.21
N HIS A 88 8.86 -13.26 10.37
CA HIS A 88 9.39 -14.44 9.69
C HIS A 88 9.19 -14.38 8.16
N GLY A 89 9.61 -13.29 7.54
CA GLY A 89 9.60 -13.14 6.09
C GLY A 89 8.26 -12.74 5.46
N ARG A 90 7.31 -12.21 6.24
CA ARG A 90 5.95 -11.88 5.77
C ARG A 90 5.65 -10.38 5.74
N TYR A 91 6.66 -9.52 5.66
CA TYR A 91 6.49 -8.09 5.58
C TYR A 91 6.75 -7.56 4.16
N ASP A 92 5.92 -6.65 3.70
CA ASP A 92 6.06 -5.87 2.46
C ASP A 92 6.26 -4.38 2.80
N LEU A 93 7.40 -3.81 2.39
CA LEU A 93 7.69 -2.39 2.60
C LEU A 93 7.04 -1.54 1.51
N GLY A 94 5.99 -0.81 1.83
CA GLY A 94 5.39 0.17 0.93
C GLY A 94 5.90 1.59 1.19
N LEU A 95 6.40 2.26 0.14
CA LEU A 95 6.92 3.61 0.15
C LEU A 95 6.06 4.56 -0.67
N ALA A 96 6.01 5.83 -0.32
CA ALA A 96 5.26 6.86 -1.04
C ALA A 96 6.04 8.17 -1.15
N LEU A 97 5.75 8.93 -2.20
CA LEU A 97 6.18 10.33 -2.30
C LEU A 97 5.38 11.25 -1.36
N GLY A 98 4.13 10.88 -1.05
CA GLY A 98 3.21 11.73 -0.33
C GLY A 98 2.67 12.89 -1.20
N ALA A 99 1.68 13.60 -0.68
CA ALA A 99 1.18 14.81 -1.33
C ALA A 99 2.02 16.04 -0.95
N PRO A 100 2.40 16.91 -1.90
CA PRO A 100 3.30 18.04 -1.65
C PRO A 100 2.89 18.90 -0.45
N ALA A 101 1.65 19.37 -0.42
CA ALA A 101 1.16 20.23 0.65
C ALA A 101 1.26 19.58 2.05
N PHE A 102 1.01 18.28 2.14
CA PHE A 102 1.16 17.56 3.41
C PHE A 102 2.62 17.41 3.82
N MET A 103 3.51 17.09 2.87
CA MET A 103 4.93 16.89 3.16
C MET A 103 5.61 18.18 3.59
N GLU A 104 5.33 19.28 2.90
CA GLU A 104 5.85 20.59 3.24
C GLU A 104 5.32 21.10 4.58
N ALA A 105 4.02 21.01 4.83
CA ALA A 105 3.42 21.45 6.08
C ALA A 105 3.88 20.60 7.28
N THR A 106 4.01 19.29 7.12
CA THR A 106 4.30 18.39 8.24
C THR A 106 5.78 18.34 8.58
N PHE A 107 6.64 18.28 7.57
CA PHE A 107 8.09 18.08 7.78
C PHE A 107 8.92 19.36 7.60
N GLY A 108 8.34 20.45 7.08
CA GLY A 108 9.06 21.68 6.78
C GLY A 108 10.12 21.51 5.69
N LEU A 109 10.00 20.48 4.86
CA LEU A 109 10.96 20.16 3.81
C LEU A 109 10.38 20.53 2.44
N PRO A 110 11.19 21.14 1.54
CA PRO A 110 10.73 21.47 0.21
C PRO A 110 10.43 20.22 -0.60
N TYR A 111 9.28 20.20 -1.29
CA TYR A 111 8.88 19.11 -2.18
C TYR A 111 9.39 19.36 -3.60
N ASP A 112 10.72 19.42 -3.74
CA ASP A 112 11.37 19.62 -5.03
C ASP A 112 11.99 18.33 -5.56
N ARG A 113 12.00 18.17 -6.90
CA ARG A 113 12.56 17.01 -7.60
C ARG A 113 12.19 15.64 -6.98
N PRO A 114 10.91 15.37 -6.68
CA PRO A 114 10.49 14.17 -5.95
C PRO A 114 10.86 12.86 -6.66
N ILE A 115 10.92 12.84 -7.98
CA ILE A 115 11.30 11.65 -8.75
C ILE A 115 12.80 11.35 -8.63
N GLY A 116 13.64 12.37 -8.59
CA GLY A 116 15.07 12.22 -8.31
C GLY A 116 15.30 11.64 -6.92
N LEU A 117 14.63 12.22 -5.91
CA LEU A 117 14.68 11.70 -4.54
C LEU A 117 14.19 10.25 -4.45
N LEU A 118 13.10 9.90 -5.13
CA LEU A 118 12.60 8.53 -5.17
C LEU A 118 13.65 7.55 -5.73
N ARG A 119 14.32 7.93 -6.83
CA ARG A 119 15.35 7.11 -7.44
C ARG A 119 16.52 6.87 -6.49
N GLU A 120 17.04 7.92 -5.90
CA GLU A 120 18.15 7.82 -4.93
C GLU A 120 17.76 6.98 -3.71
N PHE A 121 16.56 7.24 -3.17
CA PHE A 121 16.04 6.52 -2.00
C PHE A 121 15.90 5.02 -2.26
N LEU A 122 15.30 4.64 -3.40
CA LEU A 122 15.14 3.23 -3.78
C LEU A 122 16.49 2.56 -4.03
N THR A 123 17.43 3.24 -4.68
CA THR A 123 18.79 2.73 -4.90
C THR A 123 19.46 2.36 -3.57
N VAL A 124 19.39 3.25 -2.59
CA VAL A 124 20.00 3.02 -1.26
C VAL A 124 19.26 1.95 -0.47
N VAL A 125 17.92 2.01 -0.40
CA VAL A 125 17.12 1.00 0.33
C VAL A 125 17.39 -0.40 -0.22
N ARG A 126 17.40 -0.56 -1.54
CA ARG A 126 17.68 -1.86 -2.16
C ARG A 126 19.06 -2.39 -1.80
N SER A 127 20.10 -1.56 -1.94
CA SER A 127 21.45 -1.94 -1.55
C SER A 127 21.49 -2.45 -0.10
N LEU A 128 20.84 -1.71 0.82
CA LEU A 128 20.80 -2.05 2.24
C LEU A 128 20.04 -3.35 2.53
N VAL A 129 18.85 -3.56 1.92
CA VAL A 129 18.09 -4.79 2.18
C VAL A 129 18.68 -6.02 1.48
N GLU A 130 19.34 -5.85 0.34
CA GLU A 130 19.97 -6.94 -0.42
C GLU A 130 21.34 -7.32 0.14
N THR A 131 22.22 -6.34 0.39
CA THR A 131 23.61 -6.57 0.74
C THR A 131 23.98 -6.23 2.19
N GLY A 132 23.17 -5.42 2.86
CA GLY A 132 23.47 -4.86 4.19
C GLY A 132 24.48 -3.73 4.15
N SER A 133 24.79 -3.16 2.98
CA SER A 133 25.71 -2.04 2.86
C SER A 133 25.27 -1.05 1.79
N ALA A 134 25.71 0.18 1.92
CA ALA A 134 25.54 1.22 0.91
C ALA A 134 26.77 2.14 0.96
N ASP A 135 27.22 2.55 -0.22
CA ASP A 135 28.15 3.65 -0.45
C ASP A 135 27.59 4.46 -1.61
N PHE A 136 26.84 5.49 -1.29
CA PHE A 136 26.04 6.25 -2.25
C PHE A 136 26.16 7.76 -2.00
N HIS A 137 26.50 8.51 -3.03
CA HIS A 137 26.64 9.96 -3.01
C HIS A 137 25.83 10.58 -4.15
N GLY A 138 24.54 10.85 -3.86
CA GLY A 138 23.61 11.47 -4.79
C GLY A 138 23.49 12.99 -4.59
N GLU A 139 22.56 13.58 -5.31
CA GLU A 139 22.24 15.02 -5.18
C GLU A 139 21.43 15.33 -3.91
N ARG A 140 20.59 14.38 -3.45
CA ARG A 140 19.63 14.55 -2.35
C ARG A 140 19.95 13.69 -1.14
N LEU A 141 20.60 12.58 -1.35
CA LEU A 141 20.96 11.61 -0.33
C LEU A 141 22.43 11.23 -0.41
N SER A 142 23.02 11.07 0.75
CA SER A 142 24.37 10.50 0.88
C SER A 142 24.37 9.51 2.02
N THR A 143 24.94 8.33 1.78
CA THR A 143 25.00 7.26 2.78
C THR A 143 26.22 6.40 2.55
N THR A 144 27.05 6.24 3.59
CA THR A 144 28.14 5.26 3.65
C THR A 144 27.97 4.44 4.92
N THR A 145 27.83 3.13 4.78
CA THR A 145 27.74 2.22 5.94
C THR A 145 29.13 1.88 6.45
N LEU A 146 29.37 2.13 7.74
CA LEU A 146 30.64 1.80 8.40
C LEU A 146 30.63 0.38 9.01
N MET A 147 29.46 -0.24 9.09
CA MET A 147 29.24 -1.60 9.57
C MET A 147 28.06 -2.23 8.82
N SER A 148 27.91 -3.55 8.89
CA SER A 148 26.79 -4.22 8.28
C SER A 148 25.44 -3.72 8.83
N ALA A 149 24.52 -3.38 7.93
CA ALA A 149 23.12 -3.03 8.21
C ALA A 149 22.17 -4.21 8.01
N LYS A 150 22.66 -5.44 7.88
CA LYS A 150 21.85 -6.66 7.82
C LYS A 150 21.28 -6.99 9.21
N VAL A 151 19.98 -7.33 9.23
CA VAL A 151 19.31 -7.85 10.42
C VAL A 151 19.18 -9.37 10.26
N PRO A 152 19.81 -10.19 11.15
CA PRO A 152 19.64 -11.63 11.12
C PRO A 152 18.15 -12.04 11.24
N GLY A 153 17.72 -12.99 10.42
CA GLY A 153 16.32 -13.44 10.38
C GLY A 153 15.41 -12.60 9.46
N ALA A 154 15.94 -11.60 8.76
CA ALA A 154 15.19 -10.79 7.80
C ALA A 154 15.12 -11.42 6.39
N GLU A 155 15.21 -12.74 6.31
CA GLU A 155 15.02 -13.48 5.06
C GLU A 155 13.55 -13.91 4.87
N PRO A 156 13.07 -14.03 3.60
CA PRO A 156 13.71 -13.53 2.38
C PRO A 156 13.85 -12.00 2.38
N THR A 157 14.68 -11.47 1.47
CA THR A 157 14.85 -10.00 1.31
C THR A 157 13.51 -9.29 1.29
N VAL A 158 13.41 -8.19 2.04
CA VAL A 158 12.17 -7.39 2.15
C VAL A 158 11.73 -6.92 0.77
N PRO A 159 10.52 -7.28 0.30
CA PRO A 159 9.98 -6.71 -0.93
C PRO A 159 9.70 -5.22 -0.75
N VAL A 160 10.11 -4.41 -1.74
CA VAL A 160 9.90 -2.96 -1.74
C VAL A 160 8.86 -2.59 -2.79
N LEU A 161 7.77 -2.00 -2.36
CA LEU A 161 6.68 -1.52 -3.20
C LEU A 161 6.60 0.01 -3.11
N VAL A 162 6.06 0.66 -4.15
CA VAL A 162 5.90 2.12 -4.15
C VAL A 162 4.46 2.49 -4.50
N ALA A 163 3.85 3.38 -3.75
CA ALA A 163 2.57 3.99 -4.10
C ALA A 163 2.75 4.96 -5.27
N ALA A 164 2.96 4.39 -6.47
CA ALA A 164 3.22 5.11 -7.70
C ALA A 164 2.04 4.96 -8.68
N MET A 165 1.54 6.09 -9.19
CA MET A 165 0.46 6.13 -10.17
C MET A 165 0.83 7.02 -11.38
N GLY A 166 1.75 7.94 -11.21
CA GLY A 166 2.24 8.81 -12.29
C GLY A 166 3.32 8.12 -13.14
N PRO A 167 3.43 8.42 -14.46
CA PRO A 167 4.29 7.68 -15.38
C PRO A 167 5.78 7.75 -15.03
N GLN A 168 6.25 8.86 -14.47
CA GLN A 168 7.65 8.99 -14.05
C GLN A 168 7.95 8.13 -12.81
N ALA A 169 7.07 8.18 -11.79
CA ALA A 169 7.19 7.36 -10.60
C ALA A 169 7.08 5.86 -10.92
N LEU A 170 6.12 5.47 -11.81
CA LEU A 170 5.97 4.09 -12.25
C LEU A 170 7.21 3.56 -12.98
N ARG A 171 7.87 4.38 -13.81
CA ARG A 171 9.13 3.99 -14.46
C ARG A 171 10.23 3.72 -13.43
N VAL A 172 10.46 4.64 -12.52
CA VAL A 172 11.46 4.47 -11.44
C VAL A 172 11.13 3.26 -10.56
N THR A 173 9.83 3.06 -10.27
CA THR A 173 9.35 1.90 -9.51
C THR A 173 9.65 0.60 -10.23
N GLY A 174 9.35 0.48 -11.53
CA GLY A 174 9.65 -0.72 -12.32
C GLY A 174 11.13 -1.01 -12.42
N GLU A 175 11.96 0.02 -12.52
CA GLU A 175 13.42 -0.11 -12.58
C GLU A 175 14.03 -0.57 -11.24
N LEU A 176 13.50 -0.14 -10.10
CA LEU A 176 14.18 -0.25 -8.80
C LEU A 176 13.38 -0.93 -7.70
N ALA A 177 12.09 -1.17 -7.83
CA ALA A 177 11.24 -1.77 -6.81
C ALA A 177 10.57 -3.07 -7.29
N ASP A 178 9.92 -3.80 -6.39
CA ASP A 178 9.29 -5.10 -6.66
C ASP A 178 7.83 -4.97 -7.09
N GLY A 179 7.28 -3.75 -7.06
CA GLY A 179 5.91 -3.48 -7.51
C GLY A 179 5.37 -2.12 -7.08
N THR A 180 4.09 -1.91 -7.36
CA THR A 180 3.37 -0.68 -7.03
C THR A 180 2.14 -0.95 -6.17
N ILE A 181 1.73 0.09 -5.40
CA ILE A 181 0.52 0.09 -4.55
C ILE A 181 -0.38 1.25 -5.02
N PRO A 182 -1.09 1.11 -6.16
CA PRO A 182 -2.03 2.13 -6.60
C PRO A 182 -3.26 2.15 -5.69
N TYR A 183 -3.72 3.36 -5.36
CA TYR A 183 -4.96 3.60 -4.63
C TYR A 183 -5.92 4.43 -5.49
N LEU A 184 -7.21 4.09 -5.49
CA LEU A 184 -8.24 4.74 -6.32
C LEU A 184 -7.88 4.74 -7.82
N ALA A 185 -7.34 3.63 -8.29
CA ALA A 185 -7.08 3.39 -9.72
C ALA A 185 -8.00 2.26 -10.20
N GLY A 186 -8.90 2.57 -11.12
CA GLY A 186 -9.87 1.60 -11.64
C GLY A 186 -9.26 0.61 -12.64
N PRO A 187 -10.02 -0.41 -13.07
CA PRO A 187 -9.52 -1.45 -13.97
C PRO A 187 -8.96 -0.91 -15.29
N LYS A 188 -9.62 0.08 -15.91
CA LYS A 188 -9.13 0.70 -17.15
C LYS A 188 -7.78 1.39 -16.92
N THR A 189 -7.65 2.14 -15.83
CA THR A 189 -6.42 2.83 -15.49
C THR A 189 -5.27 1.84 -15.20
N LEU A 190 -5.56 0.69 -14.57
CA LEU A 190 -4.58 -0.38 -14.39
C LEU A 190 -4.13 -0.95 -15.73
N ASP A 191 -5.06 -1.37 -16.58
CA ASP A 191 -4.80 -2.06 -17.85
C ASP A 191 -4.09 -1.16 -18.87
N GLU A 192 -4.56 0.09 -19.04
CA GLU A 192 -4.06 0.98 -20.09
C GLU A 192 -2.82 1.80 -19.67
N HIS A 193 -2.61 2.04 -18.36
CA HIS A 193 -1.59 2.99 -17.92
C HIS A 193 -0.61 2.43 -16.90
N ILE A 194 -1.08 1.82 -15.79
CA ILE A 194 -0.20 1.43 -14.69
C ILE A 194 0.59 0.19 -15.04
N VAL A 195 -0.09 -0.89 -15.36
CA VAL A 195 0.52 -2.21 -15.63
C VAL A 195 1.48 -2.15 -16.83
N PRO A 196 1.12 -1.57 -18.00
CA PRO A 196 2.05 -1.49 -19.11
C PRO A 196 3.29 -0.66 -18.80
N THR A 197 3.13 0.48 -18.09
CA THR A 197 4.25 1.37 -17.77
C THR A 197 5.26 0.72 -16.84
N ILE A 198 4.80 0.13 -15.73
CA ILE A 198 5.70 -0.47 -14.74
C ILE A 198 6.34 -1.76 -15.28
N THR A 199 5.58 -2.58 -16.02
CA THR A 199 6.08 -3.82 -16.61
C THR A 199 7.15 -3.55 -17.66
N SER A 200 6.93 -2.58 -18.55
CA SER A 200 7.94 -2.18 -19.55
C SER A 200 9.22 -1.68 -18.89
N ALA A 201 9.12 -0.91 -17.81
CA ALA A 201 10.29 -0.41 -17.08
C ALA A 201 11.05 -1.56 -16.38
N ALA A 202 10.34 -2.49 -15.74
CA ALA A 202 10.93 -3.67 -15.11
C ALA A 202 11.66 -4.55 -16.14
N GLN A 203 11.03 -4.84 -17.28
CA GLN A 203 11.62 -5.61 -18.36
C GLN A 203 12.91 -4.98 -18.91
N LYS A 204 12.90 -3.67 -19.14
CA LYS A 204 14.09 -2.93 -19.62
C LYS A 204 15.24 -2.97 -18.60
N ALA A 205 14.91 -3.04 -17.31
CA ALA A 205 15.88 -3.15 -16.23
C ALA A 205 16.29 -4.59 -15.91
N GLY A 206 15.81 -5.60 -16.68
CA GLY A 206 16.10 -7.02 -16.45
C GLY A 206 15.49 -7.56 -15.16
N ARG A 207 14.39 -6.95 -14.65
CA ARG A 207 13.75 -7.35 -13.40
C ARG A 207 12.57 -8.28 -13.63
N PRO A 208 12.18 -9.07 -12.60
CA PRO A 208 10.96 -9.86 -12.62
C PRO A 208 9.71 -9.02 -12.87
N ALA A 209 8.60 -9.67 -13.25
CA ALA A 209 7.30 -9.02 -13.36
C ALA A 209 6.90 -8.35 -12.03
N PRO A 210 6.54 -7.05 -12.05
CA PRO A 210 6.24 -6.32 -10.83
C PRO A 210 4.90 -6.73 -10.23
N ARG A 211 4.80 -6.71 -8.90
CA ARG A 211 3.52 -6.84 -8.21
C ARG A 211 2.70 -5.56 -8.37
N VAL A 212 1.38 -5.73 -8.52
CA VAL A 212 0.40 -4.63 -8.54
C VAL A 212 -0.61 -4.89 -7.43
N VAL A 213 -0.35 -4.29 -6.27
CA VAL A 213 -1.17 -4.42 -5.07
C VAL A 213 -2.18 -3.27 -5.08
N THR A 214 -3.38 -3.53 -5.55
CA THR A 214 -4.38 -2.49 -5.77
C THR A 214 -5.21 -2.25 -4.52
N LEU A 215 -5.16 -1.02 -4.01
CA LEU A 215 -5.98 -0.56 -2.90
C LEU A 215 -7.24 0.12 -3.41
N LEU A 216 -8.40 -0.26 -2.89
CA LEU A 216 -9.67 0.34 -3.27
C LEU A 216 -10.72 0.22 -2.17
N PRO A 217 -11.66 1.20 -2.04
CA PRO A 217 -12.80 1.09 -1.13
C PRO A 217 -13.73 -0.04 -1.60
N VAL A 218 -14.04 -0.97 -0.68
CA VAL A 218 -14.91 -2.11 -0.99
C VAL A 218 -15.92 -2.31 0.13
N VAL A 219 -17.22 -2.33 -0.19
CA VAL A 219 -18.27 -2.59 0.77
C VAL A 219 -19.37 -3.49 0.18
N VAL A 220 -19.58 -4.63 0.80
CA VAL A 220 -20.77 -5.46 0.56
C VAL A 220 -21.90 -4.94 1.43
N THR A 221 -22.97 -4.47 0.81
CA THR A 221 -24.11 -3.87 1.52
C THR A 221 -25.43 -4.09 0.78
N SER A 222 -26.53 -4.05 1.51
CA SER A 222 -27.89 -3.94 0.97
C SER A 222 -28.40 -2.49 0.93
N ASP A 223 -27.69 -1.55 1.57
CA ASP A 223 -28.05 -0.13 1.65
C ASP A 223 -27.02 0.70 0.85
N VAL A 224 -27.08 0.52 -0.47
CA VAL A 224 -26.10 1.07 -1.42
C VAL A 224 -26.07 2.59 -1.38
N ASP A 225 -27.22 3.25 -1.29
CA ASP A 225 -27.31 4.71 -1.36
C ASP A 225 -26.66 5.36 -0.13
N ARG A 226 -26.96 4.88 1.06
CA ARG A 226 -26.34 5.37 2.30
C ARG A 226 -24.83 5.17 2.30
N VAL A 227 -24.34 4.02 1.82
CA VAL A 227 -22.90 3.73 1.78
C VAL A 227 -22.20 4.60 0.74
N ARG A 228 -22.82 4.89 -0.40
CA ARG A 228 -22.31 5.85 -1.39
C ARG A 228 -22.19 7.25 -0.83
N GLU A 229 -23.19 7.74 -0.12
CA GLU A 229 -23.13 9.05 0.55
C GLU A 229 -21.97 9.10 1.57
N ASN A 230 -21.74 8.02 2.31
CA ASN A 230 -20.62 7.91 3.23
C ASN A 230 -19.28 7.96 2.48
N ALA A 231 -19.16 7.23 1.37
CA ALA A 231 -17.98 7.25 0.51
C ALA A 231 -17.70 8.64 -0.06
N GLU A 232 -18.72 9.36 -0.52
CA GLU A 232 -18.59 10.73 -1.02
C GLU A 232 -18.01 11.66 0.04
N ARG A 233 -18.48 11.58 1.28
CA ARG A 233 -17.95 12.40 2.38
C ARG A 233 -16.52 12.03 2.74
N GLN A 234 -16.22 10.74 2.85
CA GLN A 234 -14.91 10.28 3.31
C GLN A 234 -13.81 10.45 2.27
N LEU A 235 -14.14 10.27 0.99
CA LEU A 235 -13.18 10.35 -0.10
C LEU A 235 -13.05 11.74 -0.75
N ALA A 236 -13.87 12.72 -0.36
CA ALA A 236 -13.87 14.06 -0.94
C ALA A 236 -12.51 14.78 -0.91
N MET A 237 -11.66 14.48 0.08
CA MET A 237 -10.32 15.06 0.16
C MET A 237 -9.42 14.66 -1.03
N TYR A 238 -9.63 13.48 -1.60
CA TYR A 238 -8.82 12.98 -2.72
C TYR A 238 -9.11 13.71 -4.03
N ASP A 239 -10.32 14.25 -4.20
CA ASP A 239 -10.70 15.04 -5.37
C ASP A 239 -9.87 16.33 -5.50
N GLN A 240 -9.32 16.82 -4.38
CA GLN A 240 -8.48 18.03 -4.36
C GLN A 240 -7.00 17.76 -4.57
N LEU A 241 -6.59 16.48 -4.62
CA LEU A 241 -5.20 16.08 -4.79
C LEU A 241 -4.90 15.83 -6.28
N PRO A 242 -4.00 16.58 -6.93
CA PRO A 242 -3.78 16.49 -8.38
C PRO A 242 -3.42 15.08 -8.89
N SER A 243 -2.71 14.30 -8.07
CA SER A 243 -2.36 12.91 -8.43
C SER A 243 -3.57 11.99 -8.53
N TYR A 244 -4.53 12.16 -7.61
CA TYR A 244 -5.77 11.37 -7.60
C TYR A 244 -6.76 11.87 -8.65
N HIS A 245 -6.95 13.18 -8.79
CA HIS A 245 -7.77 13.76 -9.85
C HIS A 245 -7.36 13.23 -11.24
N ARG A 246 -6.05 13.14 -11.48
CA ARG A 246 -5.54 12.58 -12.74
C ARG A 246 -5.92 11.10 -12.90
N VAL A 247 -5.76 10.28 -11.87
CA VAL A 247 -6.00 8.81 -11.93
C VAL A 247 -7.49 8.51 -12.07
N VAL A 248 -8.34 9.23 -11.35
CA VAL A 248 -9.80 9.18 -11.45
C VAL A 248 -10.25 9.56 -12.86
N GLY A 249 -9.69 10.64 -13.44
CA GLY A 249 -9.99 11.06 -14.81
C GLY A 249 -9.56 10.05 -15.89
N LEU A 250 -8.47 9.30 -15.70
CA LEU A 250 -8.07 8.21 -16.61
C LEU A 250 -9.10 7.08 -16.62
N GLU A 251 -9.79 6.82 -15.52
CA GLU A 251 -10.90 5.88 -15.46
C GLU A 251 -12.20 6.43 -16.11
N GLY A 252 -12.21 7.71 -16.47
CA GLY A 252 -13.39 8.40 -16.99
C GLY A 252 -14.39 8.79 -15.91
N LYS A 253 -13.87 9.06 -14.71
CA LYS A 253 -14.64 9.49 -13.56
C LYS A 253 -14.26 10.89 -13.13
N ASP A 254 -15.17 11.57 -12.42
CA ASP A 254 -14.97 12.94 -11.97
C ASP A 254 -14.58 12.98 -10.46
N ARG A 255 -15.03 11.99 -9.68
CA ARG A 255 -14.83 11.96 -8.22
C ARG A 255 -14.25 10.63 -7.75
N ALA A 256 -13.41 10.69 -6.74
CA ALA A 256 -12.78 9.54 -6.11
C ALA A 256 -13.80 8.50 -5.60
N ALA A 257 -14.93 8.96 -5.03
CA ALA A 257 -15.98 8.11 -4.52
C ALA A 257 -16.64 7.20 -5.59
N GLU A 258 -16.59 7.58 -6.86
CA GLU A 258 -17.10 6.77 -7.96
C GLU A 258 -16.28 5.49 -8.23
N LEU A 259 -15.08 5.43 -7.65
CA LEU A 259 -14.21 4.24 -7.70
C LEU A 259 -14.43 3.27 -6.55
N ALA A 260 -15.27 3.63 -5.58
CA ALA A 260 -15.67 2.72 -4.52
C ALA A 260 -16.53 1.58 -5.07
N VAL A 261 -16.17 0.34 -4.76
CA VAL A 261 -16.91 -0.86 -5.14
C VAL A 261 -17.94 -1.15 -4.06
N ILE A 262 -19.20 -0.79 -4.32
CA ILE A 262 -20.31 -0.86 -3.37
C ILE A 262 -21.47 -1.61 -4.02
N GLY A 263 -21.97 -2.64 -3.36
CA GLY A 263 -23.12 -3.44 -3.83
C GLY A 263 -23.30 -4.72 -3.04
N ASP A 264 -24.09 -5.63 -3.60
CA ASP A 264 -24.19 -6.99 -3.07
C ASP A 264 -22.95 -7.84 -3.38
N GLU A 265 -22.92 -9.06 -2.88
CA GLU A 265 -21.80 -9.99 -3.05
C GLU A 265 -21.47 -10.26 -4.54
N GLU A 266 -22.49 -10.39 -5.40
CA GLU A 266 -22.29 -10.64 -6.83
C GLU A 266 -21.66 -9.43 -7.53
N THR A 267 -22.16 -8.24 -7.27
CA THR A 267 -21.65 -6.97 -7.78
C THR A 267 -20.19 -6.77 -7.38
N VAL A 268 -19.88 -6.95 -6.09
CA VAL A 268 -18.52 -6.78 -5.57
C VAL A 268 -17.58 -7.84 -6.15
N ALA A 269 -17.99 -9.11 -6.19
CA ALA A 269 -17.17 -10.18 -6.77
C ALA A 269 -16.89 -9.94 -8.27
N ALA A 270 -17.89 -9.47 -9.03
CA ALA A 270 -17.71 -9.12 -10.44
C ALA A 270 -16.73 -7.98 -10.63
N ALA A 271 -16.76 -6.95 -9.77
CA ALA A 271 -15.80 -5.86 -9.79
C ALA A 271 -14.37 -6.35 -9.48
N ILE A 272 -14.17 -7.15 -8.43
CA ILE A 272 -12.88 -7.75 -8.07
C ILE A 272 -12.30 -8.56 -9.24
N ARG A 273 -13.13 -9.36 -9.95
CA ARG A 273 -12.68 -10.09 -11.14
C ARG A 273 -12.19 -9.15 -12.25
N ARG A 274 -12.83 -7.98 -12.46
CA ARG A 274 -12.36 -6.98 -13.45
C ARG A 274 -10.99 -6.40 -13.08
N TYR A 275 -10.75 -6.09 -11.81
CA TYR A 275 -9.43 -5.64 -11.34
C TYR A 275 -8.36 -6.71 -11.56
N ARG A 276 -8.67 -7.99 -11.31
CA ARG A 276 -7.76 -9.12 -11.60
C ARG A 276 -7.41 -9.19 -13.09
N ALA A 277 -8.43 -9.13 -13.95
CA ALA A 277 -8.24 -9.16 -15.41
C ALA A 277 -7.39 -7.97 -15.92
N ALA A 278 -7.49 -6.83 -15.25
CA ALA A 278 -6.69 -5.63 -15.54
C ALA A 278 -5.23 -5.70 -14.99
N GLY A 279 -4.83 -6.82 -14.39
CA GLY A 279 -3.45 -7.05 -13.96
C GLY A 279 -3.16 -6.80 -12.48
N ALA A 280 -4.16 -6.58 -11.64
CA ALA A 280 -3.96 -6.57 -10.19
C ALA A 280 -3.50 -7.95 -9.70
N THR A 281 -2.36 -8.01 -9.00
CA THR A 281 -1.81 -9.25 -8.42
C THR A 281 -2.36 -9.54 -7.03
N GLU A 282 -2.80 -8.49 -6.35
CA GLU A 282 -3.43 -8.52 -5.04
C GLU A 282 -4.48 -7.41 -4.94
N ILE A 283 -5.60 -7.70 -4.29
CA ILE A 283 -6.63 -6.70 -3.95
C ILE A 283 -6.60 -6.46 -2.45
N VAL A 284 -6.47 -5.21 -2.07
CA VAL A 284 -6.50 -4.76 -0.68
C VAL A 284 -7.69 -3.82 -0.49
N ALA A 285 -8.68 -4.27 0.25
CA ALA A 285 -9.87 -3.46 0.52
C ALA A 285 -9.55 -2.37 1.54
N THR A 286 -10.00 -1.17 1.24
CA THR A 286 -9.98 -0.02 2.15
C THR A 286 -11.40 0.38 2.49
N GLU A 287 -11.60 1.24 3.50
CA GLU A 287 -12.89 1.81 3.90
C GLU A 287 -14.04 0.77 4.00
N THR A 288 -13.73 -0.44 4.44
CA THR A 288 -14.71 -1.55 4.53
C THR A 288 -15.79 -1.32 5.58
N ASP A 289 -15.62 -0.32 6.44
CA ASP A 289 -16.50 0.08 7.53
C ASP A 289 -17.53 1.14 7.15
N LEU A 290 -17.52 1.66 5.92
CA LEU A 290 -18.49 2.67 5.45
C LEU A 290 -19.96 2.28 5.64
N GLY A 291 -20.26 0.98 5.61
CA GLY A 291 -21.58 0.42 5.89
C GLY A 291 -21.83 0.06 7.36
N GLY A 292 -20.79 0.18 8.20
CA GLY A 292 -20.78 -0.25 9.59
C GLY A 292 -20.33 -1.70 9.79
N PRO A 293 -20.28 -2.17 11.05
CA PRO A 293 -19.64 -3.45 11.39
C PRO A 293 -20.25 -4.71 10.74
N ALA A 294 -21.56 -4.69 10.47
CA ALA A 294 -22.22 -5.84 9.82
C ALA A 294 -21.78 -5.98 8.35
N ASP A 295 -21.74 -4.87 7.62
CA ASP A 295 -21.32 -4.83 6.22
C ASP A 295 -19.82 -5.09 6.10
N GLN A 296 -19.02 -4.61 7.05
CA GLN A 296 -17.60 -4.92 7.12
C GLN A 296 -17.34 -6.43 7.22
N ARG A 297 -18.01 -7.13 8.12
CA ARG A 297 -17.90 -8.59 8.24
C ARG A 297 -18.36 -9.34 6.98
N ARG A 298 -19.44 -8.86 6.32
CA ARG A 298 -19.87 -9.41 5.02
C ARG A 298 -18.80 -9.23 3.95
N THR A 299 -18.24 -8.03 3.87
CA THR A 299 -17.18 -7.69 2.92
C THR A 299 -15.95 -8.58 3.12
N TRP A 300 -15.48 -8.71 4.35
CA TRP A 300 -14.30 -9.54 4.65
C TRP A 300 -14.53 -11.02 4.34
N ARG A 301 -15.74 -11.55 4.63
CA ARG A 301 -16.09 -12.93 4.28
C ARG A 301 -16.03 -13.16 2.78
N LEU A 302 -16.66 -12.31 1.99
CA LEU A 302 -16.62 -12.42 0.52
C LEU A 302 -15.18 -12.36 0.00
N LEU A 303 -14.38 -11.41 0.48
CA LEU A 303 -12.98 -11.28 0.07
C LEU A 303 -12.15 -12.51 0.45
N GLY A 304 -12.40 -13.11 1.62
CA GLY A 304 -11.76 -14.34 2.05
C GLY A 304 -12.14 -15.55 1.18
N GLU A 305 -13.39 -15.64 0.75
CA GLU A 305 -13.85 -16.66 -0.22
C GLU A 305 -13.14 -16.50 -1.56
N LEU A 306 -13.10 -15.26 -2.09
CA LEU A 306 -12.43 -14.95 -3.36
C LEU A 306 -10.90 -15.11 -3.31
N ALA A 307 -10.28 -15.21 -2.13
CA ALA A 307 -8.86 -15.49 -1.98
C ALA A 307 -8.51 -16.95 -2.31
N ASN A 308 -9.50 -17.84 -2.23
CA ASN A 308 -9.33 -19.29 -2.42
C ASN A 308 -9.71 -19.74 -3.85
N ASP A 309 -10.34 -18.86 -4.64
CA ASP A 309 -10.62 -19.03 -6.06
C ASP A 309 -9.38 -18.64 -6.93
#